data_cca08c0653553de7f8b6ee6148e4c3e7
#
_entry.id   cca08c0653553de7f8b6ee6148e4c3e7
#
_cell.length_a   1.000
_cell.length_b   1.000
_cell.length_c   1.000
_cell.angle_alpha   90.00
_cell.angle_beta   90.00
_cell.angle_gamma   90.00
#
_symmetry.space_group_name_H-M   'P 1'
#
loop_
_entity.id
_entity.type
_entity.pdbx_description
1 polymer ?
#
loop_
_entity_poly.entity_id
_entity_poly.type
_entity_poly.pdbx_seq_one_letter_code
_entity_poly.pdbx_strand_id
1 'polypeptide(L)'
;MPVANATVPRKATPSEATKVRAIATLEVFLGGASYGFMATSYKLSYAAGFTSNQVVAGQGWFGLILFAMAFAVSAVRGKRWQRVGTRSALSLMGLGCITCCTSILYCYAMSVLPVSVALTLLFQFTWIGTVFQIILTRKPPALSQVIAAAVVVVGTVFASGVYKTGIAGYDLLGLVCGFGAAISCACFVTFSGRVKAPCSNEQRGMIVCAGVVIASHVVCPDFIVSGALLDGFAPYAFVCGLFGMTLPVLLFGLGTPHLTPGMSTIMTSAELPAGLLLAMLVLGEPISAVEWIGVAIILAGVCIAQVRLGKRSTTPPLPID
;
A
#
# COMPACT_ATOMS: atom_id res chain seq x y z
N MET A 1 -32.50 -8.68 44.19
CA MET A 1 -31.70 -8.16 43.04
C MET A 1 -31.30 -9.35 42.18
N PRO A 2 -31.80 -9.54 40.97
CA PRO A 2 -31.35 -10.65 40.09
C PRO A 2 -30.02 -10.27 39.47
N VAL A 3 -29.07 -11.21 39.61
CA VAL A 3 -27.74 -11.17 39.04
C VAL A 3 -27.89 -11.28 37.50
N ALA A 4 -27.45 -10.24 36.79
CA ALA A 4 -27.43 -10.22 35.34
C ALA A 4 -26.52 -11.36 34.83
N ASN A 5 -27.10 -12.32 34.11
CA ASN A 5 -26.38 -13.35 33.38
C ASN A 5 -25.44 -12.68 32.37
N ALA A 6 -24.15 -12.65 32.67
CA ALA A 6 -23.12 -12.36 31.71
C ALA A 6 -23.14 -13.48 30.65
N THR A 7 -23.66 -13.17 29.46
CA THR A 7 -23.63 -14.07 28.30
C THR A 7 -22.17 -14.32 27.94
N VAL A 8 -21.70 -15.53 28.23
CA VAL A 8 -20.38 -16.03 27.81
C VAL A 8 -20.31 -15.92 26.26
N PRO A 9 -19.31 -15.25 25.69
CA PRO A 9 -19.19 -15.14 24.25
C PRO A 9 -19.11 -16.52 23.62
N ARG A 10 -20.01 -16.79 22.69
CA ARG A 10 -20.13 -18.07 21.97
C ARG A 10 -18.85 -18.31 21.18
N LYS A 11 -18.05 -19.30 21.54
CA LYS A 11 -16.88 -19.70 20.73
C LYS A 11 -17.36 -20.04 19.31
N ALA A 12 -16.78 -19.34 18.33
CA ALA A 12 -17.08 -19.60 16.91
C ALA A 12 -16.83 -21.07 16.57
N THR A 13 -17.71 -21.66 15.80
CA THR A 13 -17.53 -23.03 15.32
C THR A 13 -16.29 -23.11 14.40
N PRO A 14 -15.61 -24.25 14.28
CA PRO A 14 -14.47 -24.41 13.36
C PRO A 14 -14.80 -23.99 11.91
N SER A 15 -16.04 -24.22 11.48
CA SER A 15 -16.53 -23.83 10.15
C SER A 15 -16.66 -22.29 10.02
N GLU A 16 -17.17 -21.60 11.04
CA GLU A 16 -17.29 -20.14 11.05
C GLU A 16 -15.92 -19.47 11.06
N ALA A 17 -14.98 -19.97 11.86
CA ALA A 17 -13.60 -19.49 11.91
C ALA A 17 -12.89 -19.63 10.54
N THR A 18 -13.14 -20.74 9.84
CA THR A 18 -12.59 -20.97 8.49
C THR A 18 -13.18 -19.99 7.48
N LYS A 19 -14.49 -19.73 7.52
CA LYS A 19 -15.15 -18.76 6.64
C LYS A 19 -14.63 -17.34 6.86
N VAL A 20 -14.53 -16.90 8.12
CA VAL A 20 -13.98 -15.57 8.47
C VAL A 20 -12.57 -15.43 7.93
N ARG A 21 -11.72 -16.45 8.09
CA ARG A 21 -10.35 -16.43 7.61
C ARG A 21 -10.28 -16.38 6.07
N ALA A 22 -11.14 -17.10 5.37
CA ALA A 22 -11.21 -17.09 3.91
C ALA A 22 -11.63 -15.71 3.37
N ILE A 23 -12.66 -15.08 3.97
CA ILE A 23 -13.11 -13.73 3.62
C ILE A 23 -11.96 -12.72 3.88
N ALA A 24 -11.34 -12.77 5.04
CA ALA A 24 -10.23 -11.90 5.39
C ALA A 24 -9.04 -12.04 4.42
N THR A 25 -8.74 -13.27 3.98
CA THR A 25 -7.71 -13.53 2.97
C THR A 25 -8.07 -12.87 1.64
N LEU A 26 -9.33 -13.00 1.21
CA LEU A 26 -9.83 -12.37 -0.03
C LEU A 26 -9.80 -10.84 0.07
N GLU A 27 -10.20 -10.27 1.20
CA GLU A 27 -10.16 -8.81 1.43
C GLU A 27 -8.73 -8.27 1.31
N VAL A 28 -7.76 -8.90 1.97
CA VAL A 28 -6.36 -8.45 1.90
C VAL A 28 -5.77 -8.66 0.51
N PHE A 29 -6.11 -9.76 -0.17
CA PHE A 29 -5.71 -10.01 -1.55
C PHE A 29 -6.25 -8.95 -2.51
N LEU A 30 -7.55 -8.63 -2.43
CA LEU A 30 -8.19 -7.60 -3.26
C LEU A 30 -7.64 -6.20 -2.93
N GLY A 31 -7.34 -5.94 -1.65
CA GLY A 31 -6.68 -4.70 -1.24
C GLY A 31 -5.29 -4.55 -1.87
N GLY A 32 -4.50 -5.62 -1.89
CA GLY A 32 -3.20 -5.65 -2.58
C GLY A 32 -3.35 -5.49 -4.09
N ALA A 33 -4.21 -6.28 -4.71
CA ALA A 33 -4.44 -6.21 -6.15
C ALA A 33 -4.94 -4.81 -6.60
N SER A 34 -5.69 -4.10 -5.75
CA SER A 34 -6.17 -2.76 -6.05
C SER A 34 -5.03 -1.75 -6.25
N TYR A 35 -3.92 -1.87 -5.53
CA TYR A 35 -2.75 -1.03 -5.79
C TYR A 35 -2.15 -1.25 -7.19
N GLY A 36 -2.29 -2.45 -7.75
CA GLY A 36 -1.88 -2.71 -9.14
C GLY A 36 -2.63 -1.85 -10.16
N PHE A 37 -3.91 -1.51 -9.91
CA PHE A 37 -4.69 -0.59 -10.75
C PHE A 37 -4.12 0.84 -10.76
N MET A 38 -3.50 1.25 -9.66
CA MET A 38 -2.96 2.60 -9.51
C MET A 38 -1.87 2.90 -10.54
N ALA A 39 -0.95 1.96 -10.77
CA ALA A 39 0.14 2.11 -11.74
C ALA A 39 -0.38 2.38 -13.16
N THR A 40 -1.33 1.57 -13.59
CA THR A 40 -1.99 1.73 -14.91
C THR A 40 -2.76 3.05 -15.00
N SER A 41 -3.47 3.43 -13.93
CA SER A 41 -4.22 4.71 -13.88
C SER A 41 -3.31 5.92 -13.99
N TYR A 42 -2.12 5.87 -13.41
CA TYR A 42 -1.11 6.92 -13.57
C TYR A 42 -0.69 7.07 -15.03
N LYS A 43 -0.34 5.97 -15.70
CA LYS A 43 0.04 5.99 -17.12
C LYS A 43 -1.08 6.53 -18.02
N LEU A 44 -2.33 6.13 -17.78
CA LEU A 44 -3.49 6.63 -18.52
C LEU A 44 -3.68 8.15 -18.29
N SER A 45 -3.47 8.63 -17.07
CA SER A 45 -3.53 10.06 -16.75
C SER A 45 -2.47 10.85 -17.54
N TYR A 46 -1.25 10.31 -17.63
CA TYR A 46 -0.17 10.95 -18.38
C TYR A 46 -0.44 10.95 -19.90
N ALA A 47 -0.97 9.83 -20.41
CA ALA A 47 -1.39 9.76 -21.81
C ALA A 47 -2.52 10.75 -22.15
N ALA A 48 -3.35 11.12 -21.18
CA ALA A 48 -4.37 12.17 -21.30
C ALA A 48 -3.82 13.60 -21.13
N GLY A 49 -2.50 13.76 -20.90
CA GLY A 49 -1.83 15.06 -20.82
C GLY A 49 -1.73 15.66 -19.41
N PHE A 50 -2.14 14.93 -18.36
CA PHE A 50 -2.05 15.41 -16.99
C PHE A 50 -0.65 15.14 -16.40
N THR A 51 -0.23 16.04 -15.51
CA THR A 51 1.10 15.95 -14.88
C THR A 51 1.10 15.05 -13.66
N SER A 52 2.29 14.52 -13.30
CA SER A 52 2.48 13.70 -12.07
C SER A 52 2.03 14.45 -10.80
N ASN A 53 2.26 15.77 -10.73
CA ASN A 53 1.86 16.58 -9.57
C ASN A 53 0.32 16.68 -9.45
N GLN A 54 -0.38 16.85 -10.58
CA GLN A 54 -1.85 16.83 -10.61
C GLN A 54 -2.39 15.46 -10.16
N VAL A 55 -1.76 14.37 -10.60
CA VAL A 55 -2.17 13.02 -10.20
C VAL A 55 -2.05 12.83 -8.69
N VAL A 56 -0.94 13.24 -8.07
CA VAL A 56 -0.75 13.13 -6.62
C VAL A 56 -1.74 14.00 -5.85
N ALA A 57 -1.97 15.25 -6.30
CA ALA A 57 -2.94 16.14 -5.65
C ALA A 57 -4.36 15.60 -5.77
N GLY A 58 -4.77 15.16 -6.97
CA GLY A 58 -6.08 14.58 -7.21
C GLY A 58 -6.32 13.30 -6.41
N GLN A 59 -5.34 12.42 -6.35
CA GLN A 59 -5.39 11.21 -5.52
C GLN A 59 -5.63 11.54 -4.04
N GLY A 60 -4.94 12.56 -3.51
CA GLY A 60 -5.11 13.02 -2.13
C GLY A 60 -6.53 13.54 -1.85
N TRP A 61 -7.03 14.41 -2.73
CA TRP A 61 -8.37 14.98 -2.61
C TRP A 61 -9.48 13.94 -2.72
N PHE A 62 -9.43 13.08 -3.75
CA PHE A 62 -10.44 12.04 -3.90
C PHE A 62 -10.33 10.98 -2.80
N GLY A 63 -9.13 10.65 -2.34
CA GLY A 63 -8.96 9.80 -1.17
C GLY A 63 -9.63 10.40 0.07
N LEU A 64 -9.43 11.69 0.34
CA LEU A 64 -10.06 12.40 1.45
C LEU A 64 -11.60 12.38 1.34
N ILE A 65 -12.13 12.70 0.16
CA ILE A 65 -13.58 12.71 -0.10
C ILE A 65 -14.17 11.31 0.10
N LEU A 66 -13.53 10.28 -0.47
CA LEU A 66 -14.01 8.90 -0.39
C LEU A 66 -13.98 8.36 1.05
N PHE A 67 -12.94 8.68 1.83
CA PHE A 67 -12.92 8.33 3.26
C PHE A 67 -13.97 9.09 4.05
N ALA A 68 -14.22 10.38 3.72
CA ALA A 68 -15.30 11.15 4.34
C ALA A 68 -16.67 10.52 4.05
N MET A 69 -16.89 10.08 2.81
CA MET A 69 -18.13 9.35 2.43
C MET A 69 -18.23 8.01 3.16
N ALA A 70 -17.15 7.24 3.24
CA ALA A 70 -17.11 5.97 3.97
C ALA A 70 -17.40 6.17 5.46
N PHE A 71 -16.86 7.24 6.06
CA PHE A 71 -17.17 7.62 7.43
C PHE A 71 -18.62 8.05 7.60
N ALA A 72 -19.17 8.85 6.70
CA ALA A 72 -20.57 9.26 6.73
C ALA A 72 -21.52 8.05 6.70
N VAL A 73 -21.26 7.06 5.82
CA VAL A 73 -22.02 5.79 5.80
C VAL A 73 -21.89 5.04 7.11
N SER A 74 -20.69 5.00 7.70
CA SER A 74 -20.46 4.36 9.01
C SER A 74 -21.15 5.12 10.15
N ALA A 75 -21.24 6.45 10.08
CA ALA A 75 -21.92 7.29 11.05
C ALA A 75 -23.43 7.06 11.05
N VAL A 76 -24.05 6.89 9.88
CA VAL A 76 -25.48 6.50 9.77
C VAL A 76 -25.73 5.16 10.46
N ARG A 77 -24.74 4.25 10.47
CA ARG A 77 -24.80 2.96 11.17
C ARG A 77 -24.45 3.04 12.66
N GLY A 78 -24.35 4.25 13.22
CA GLY A 78 -24.13 4.49 14.65
C GLY A 78 -22.66 4.67 15.06
N LYS A 79 -21.69 4.61 14.14
CA LYS A 79 -20.30 4.97 14.46
C LYS A 79 -20.20 6.46 14.76
N ARG A 80 -19.54 6.80 15.87
CA ARG A 80 -19.31 8.19 16.25
C ARG A 80 -17.89 8.61 15.95
N TRP A 81 -17.69 9.90 15.68
CA TRP A 81 -16.37 10.49 15.58
C TRP A 81 -15.62 10.33 16.91
N GLN A 82 -14.45 9.71 16.83
CA GLN A 82 -13.61 9.52 18.02
C GLN A 82 -12.63 10.68 18.14
N ARG A 83 -12.46 11.18 19.35
CA ARG A 83 -11.51 12.27 19.62
C ARG A 83 -10.08 11.73 19.51
N VAL A 84 -9.37 12.18 18.49
CA VAL A 84 -7.94 11.88 18.31
C VAL A 84 -7.13 12.99 18.94
N GLY A 85 -6.23 12.65 19.86
CA GLY A 85 -5.35 13.64 20.49
C GLY A 85 -4.45 14.32 19.44
N THR A 86 -4.13 15.60 19.64
CA THR A 86 -3.37 16.42 18.69
C THR A 86 -2.05 15.76 18.24
N ARG A 87 -1.32 15.13 19.16
CA ARG A 87 -0.08 14.43 18.85
C ARG A 87 -0.30 13.26 17.89
N SER A 88 -1.36 12.46 18.10
CA SER A 88 -1.69 11.34 17.21
C SER A 88 -2.19 11.83 15.86
N ALA A 89 -2.99 12.91 15.83
CA ALA A 89 -3.45 13.53 14.58
C ALA A 89 -2.27 14.06 13.75
N LEU A 90 -1.35 14.81 14.36
CA LEU A 90 -0.14 15.29 13.68
C LEU A 90 0.74 14.14 13.20
N SER A 91 0.86 13.05 13.96
CA SER A 91 1.61 11.86 13.51
C SER A 91 0.95 11.19 12.31
N LEU A 92 -0.38 11.10 12.27
CA LEU A 92 -1.13 10.58 11.11
C LEU A 92 -1.00 11.49 9.89
N MET A 93 -1.07 12.81 10.08
CA MET A 93 -0.82 13.77 9.01
C MET A 93 0.61 13.68 8.49
N GLY A 94 1.61 13.48 9.37
CA GLY A 94 3.00 13.21 9.00
C GLY A 94 3.14 11.95 8.15
N LEU A 95 2.38 10.88 8.46
CA LEU A 95 2.31 9.70 7.59
C LEU A 95 1.72 10.06 6.22
N GLY A 96 0.76 10.97 6.15
CA GLY A 96 0.23 11.51 4.90
C GLY A 96 1.31 12.24 4.09
N CYS A 97 2.15 13.04 4.74
CA CYS A 97 3.28 13.69 4.06
C CYS A 97 4.29 12.67 3.50
N ILE A 98 4.58 11.60 4.24
CA ILE A 98 5.43 10.50 3.76
C ILE A 98 4.77 9.80 2.56
N THR A 99 3.47 9.54 2.62
CA THR A 99 2.72 8.96 1.50
C THR A 99 2.76 9.88 0.27
N CYS A 100 2.60 11.19 0.46
CA CYS A 100 2.72 12.17 -0.61
C CYS A 100 4.11 12.14 -1.25
N CYS A 101 5.17 12.09 -0.45
CA CYS A 101 6.54 11.94 -0.94
C CYS A 101 6.72 10.66 -1.76
N THR A 102 6.21 9.52 -1.26
CA THR A 102 6.20 8.25 -2.00
C THR A 102 5.49 8.42 -3.34
N SER A 103 4.29 9.03 -3.34
CA SER A 103 3.50 9.22 -4.55
C SER A 103 4.19 10.13 -5.57
N ILE A 104 4.79 11.25 -5.15
CA ILE A 104 5.52 12.16 -6.04
C ILE A 104 6.67 11.44 -6.73
N LEU A 105 7.51 10.76 -5.95
CA LEU A 105 8.67 10.03 -6.46
C LEU A 105 8.25 8.88 -7.38
N TYR A 106 7.22 8.13 -7.00
CA TYR A 106 6.71 7.02 -7.78
C TYR A 106 6.01 7.47 -9.06
N CYS A 107 5.19 8.54 -9.00
CA CYS A 107 4.56 9.13 -10.16
C CYS A 107 5.59 9.62 -11.18
N TYR A 108 6.67 10.26 -10.71
CA TYR A 108 7.76 10.66 -11.60
C TYR A 108 8.41 9.44 -12.26
N ALA A 109 8.77 8.41 -11.48
CA ALA A 109 9.33 7.18 -12.01
C ALA A 109 8.40 6.55 -13.07
N MET A 110 7.09 6.51 -12.79
CA MET A 110 6.08 5.98 -13.72
C MET A 110 5.90 6.83 -14.99
N SER A 111 6.24 8.12 -14.97
CA SER A 111 6.16 8.96 -16.16
C SER A 111 7.26 8.65 -17.18
N VAL A 112 8.43 8.18 -16.74
CA VAL A 112 9.62 7.99 -17.59
C VAL A 112 10.07 6.52 -17.70
N LEU A 113 9.59 5.61 -16.83
CA LEU A 113 9.93 4.20 -16.84
C LEU A 113 8.73 3.33 -17.24
N PRO A 114 8.97 2.12 -17.78
CA PRO A 114 7.94 1.09 -17.91
C PRO A 114 7.34 0.73 -16.55
N VAL A 115 6.07 0.29 -16.55
CA VAL A 115 5.37 -0.10 -15.30
C VAL A 115 6.13 -1.22 -14.59
N SER A 116 6.62 -2.22 -15.33
CA SER A 116 7.39 -3.34 -14.78
C SER A 116 8.61 -2.88 -13.97
N VAL A 117 9.37 -1.90 -14.50
CA VAL A 117 10.56 -1.34 -13.83
C VAL A 117 10.16 -0.55 -12.59
N ALA A 118 9.24 0.41 -12.73
CA ALA A 118 8.84 1.29 -11.63
C ALA A 118 8.21 0.50 -10.47
N LEU A 119 7.34 -0.47 -10.79
CA LEU A 119 6.69 -1.32 -9.79
C LEU A 119 7.72 -2.20 -9.05
N THR A 120 8.66 -2.78 -9.79
CA THR A 120 9.71 -3.62 -9.23
C THR A 120 10.65 -2.81 -8.32
N LEU A 121 10.96 -1.56 -8.68
CA LEU A 121 11.73 -0.65 -7.84
C LEU A 121 10.96 -0.32 -6.56
N LEU A 122 9.68 -0.01 -6.64
CA LEU A 122 8.86 0.25 -5.46
C LEU A 122 8.88 -0.96 -4.51
N PHE A 123 8.82 -2.18 -5.04
CA PHE A 123 8.80 -3.42 -4.25
C PHE A 123 10.06 -3.65 -3.40
N GLN A 124 11.12 -2.87 -3.62
CA GLN A 124 12.31 -2.87 -2.76
C GLN A 124 11.99 -2.42 -1.32
N PHE A 125 10.83 -1.76 -1.09
CA PHE A 125 10.39 -1.38 0.26
C PHE A 125 10.35 -2.57 1.22
N THR A 126 10.17 -3.79 0.73
CA THR A 126 10.04 -5.01 1.55
C THR A 126 11.29 -5.32 2.36
N TRP A 127 12.47 -5.29 1.73
CA TRP A 127 13.74 -5.52 2.43
C TRP A 127 14.27 -4.24 3.10
N ILE A 128 14.02 -3.06 2.53
CA ILE A 128 14.37 -1.77 3.13
C ILE A 128 13.64 -1.62 4.47
N GLY A 129 12.37 -2.02 4.56
CA GLY A 129 11.63 -2.07 5.82
C GLY A 129 12.28 -2.98 6.87
N THR A 130 12.89 -4.09 6.46
CA THR A 130 13.68 -4.96 7.34
C THR A 130 14.92 -4.24 7.86
N VAL A 131 15.63 -3.48 7.00
CA VAL A 131 16.78 -2.66 7.41
C VAL A 131 16.36 -1.62 8.45
N PHE A 132 15.24 -0.91 8.22
CA PHE A 132 14.71 0.04 9.20
C PHE A 132 14.35 -0.63 10.52
N GLN A 133 13.77 -1.83 10.48
CA GLN A 133 13.48 -2.59 11.69
C GLN A 133 14.78 -2.90 12.48
N ILE A 134 15.85 -3.31 11.79
CA ILE A 134 17.16 -3.58 12.41
C ILE A 134 17.71 -2.32 13.09
N ILE A 135 17.73 -1.20 12.38
CA ILE A 135 18.21 0.09 12.90
C ILE A 135 17.43 0.51 14.14
N LEU A 136 16.11 0.37 14.11
CA LEU A 136 15.22 0.82 15.19
C LEU A 136 15.21 -0.12 16.39
N THR A 137 15.36 -1.42 16.19
CA THR A 137 15.33 -2.42 17.28
C THR A 137 16.72 -2.80 17.78
N ARG A 138 17.76 -2.47 17.00
CA ARG A 138 19.17 -2.88 17.24
C ARG A 138 19.33 -4.40 17.39
N LYS A 139 18.44 -5.17 16.77
CA LYS A 139 18.51 -6.64 16.76
C LYS A 139 18.96 -7.14 15.40
N PRO A 140 19.82 -8.16 15.35
CA PRO A 140 20.23 -8.74 14.07
C PRO A 140 19.00 -9.31 13.32
N PRO A 141 19.01 -9.27 11.97
CA PRO A 141 17.93 -9.84 11.19
C PRO A 141 17.92 -11.37 11.34
N ALA A 142 16.75 -11.97 11.22
CA ALA A 142 16.64 -13.42 11.11
C ALA A 142 17.28 -13.87 9.77
N LEU A 143 17.86 -15.06 9.74
CA LEU A 143 18.47 -15.62 8.53
C LEU A 143 17.46 -15.66 7.36
N SER A 144 16.19 -15.99 7.64
CA SER A 144 15.12 -15.95 6.65
C SER A 144 14.92 -14.58 6.01
N GLN A 145 15.09 -13.49 6.77
CA GLN A 145 14.98 -12.12 6.25
C GLN A 145 16.15 -11.77 5.32
N VAL A 146 17.36 -12.22 5.65
CA VAL A 146 18.55 -12.02 4.80
C VAL A 146 18.41 -12.79 3.48
N ILE A 147 18.01 -14.06 3.55
CA ILE A 147 17.76 -14.90 2.37
C ILE A 147 16.65 -14.27 1.51
N ALA A 148 15.56 -13.85 2.13
CA ALA A 148 14.44 -13.21 1.45
C ALA A 148 14.88 -11.93 0.71
N ALA A 149 15.67 -11.06 1.36
CA ALA A 149 16.19 -9.86 0.74
C ALA A 149 17.04 -10.18 -0.50
N ALA A 150 17.94 -11.17 -0.41
CA ALA A 150 18.74 -11.61 -1.54
C ALA A 150 17.87 -12.15 -2.69
N VAL A 151 16.86 -12.97 -2.38
CA VAL A 151 15.93 -13.51 -3.39
C VAL A 151 15.10 -12.39 -4.04
N VAL A 152 14.62 -11.41 -3.28
CA VAL A 152 13.90 -10.24 -3.83
C VAL A 152 14.80 -9.44 -4.77
N VAL A 153 16.06 -9.17 -4.40
CA VAL A 153 17.00 -8.44 -5.26
C VAL A 153 17.28 -9.20 -6.55
N VAL A 154 17.48 -10.53 -6.50
CA VAL A 154 17.66 -11.35 -7.70
C VAL A 154 16.40 -11.31 -8.57
N GLY A 155 15.22 -11.50 -7.97
CA GLY A 155 13.95 -11.43 -8.70
C GLY A 155 13.73 -10.07 -9.37
N THR A 156 14.20 -8.99 -8.75
CA THR A 156 14.13 -7.62 -9.29
C THR A 156 14.89 -7.50 -10.63
N VAL A 157 16.07 -8.06 -10.72
CA VAL A 157 16.88 -8.03 -11.96
C VAL A 157 16.12 -8.67 -13.13
N PHE A 158 15.41 -9.77 -12.87
CA PHE A 158 14.60 -10.44 -13.88
C PHE A 158 13.29 -9.70 -14.16
N ALA A 159 12.57 -9.28 -13.13
CA ALA A 159 11.25 -8.64 -13.28
C ALA A 159 11.33 -7.23 -13.90
N SER A 160 12.43 -6.50 -13.70
CA SER A 160 12.64 -5.17 -14.31
C SER A 160 13.03 -5.21 -15.80
N GLY A 161 13.41 -6.35 -16.34
CA GLY A 161 13.90 -6.43 -17.72
C GLY A 161 15.27 -5.79 -17.94
N VAL A 162 15.96 -5.33 -16.90
CA VAL A 162 17.30 -4.70 -16.97
C VAL A 162 18.33 -5.59 -17.71
N TYR A 163 18.16 -6.89 -17.66
CA TYR A 163 19.02 -7.83 -18.38
C TYR A 163 18.95 -7.70 -19.90
N LYS A 164 17.87 -7.10 -20.47
CA LYS A 164 17.70 -6.87 -21.91
C LYS A 164 18.37 -5.58 -22.38
N THR A 165 18.14 -4.49 -21.64
CA THR A 165 18.51 -3.12 -22.05
C THR A 165 19.72 -2.60 -21.31
N GLY A 166 20.14 -3.26 -20.22
CA GLY A 166 21.08 -2.68 -19.26
C GLY A 166 20.49 -1.48 -18.50
N ILE A 167 21.19 -1.00 -17.49
CA ILE A 167 20.76 0.16 -16.71
C ILE A 167 20.79 1.44 -17.56
N ALA A 168 21.74 1.52 -18.52
CA ALA A 168 21.90 2.67 -19.40
C ALA A 168 20.71 2.89 -20.38
N GLY A 169 19.83 1.89 -20.54
CA GLY A 169 18.61 2.02 -21.36
C GLY A 169 17.46 2.73 -20.66
N TYR A 170 17.59 3.09 -19.38
CA TYR A 170 16.53 3.74 -18.59
C TYR A 170 16.95 5.12 -18.14
N ASP A 171 15.95 5.99 -17.92
CA ASP A 171 16.17 7.30 -17.32
C ASP A 171 16.70 7.17 -15.88
N LEU A 172 17.90 7.71 -15.64
CA LEU A 172 18.59 7.60 -14.35
C LEU A 172 17.80 8.28 -13.22
N LEU A 173 17.19 9.45 -13.50
CA LEU A 173 16.39 10.16 -12.49
C LEU A 173 15.13 9.36 -12.16
N GLY A 174 14.52 8.71 -13.15
CA GLY A 174 13.41 7.79 -12.96
C GLY A 174 13.78 6.62 -12.05
N LEU A 175 14.97 6.01 -12.25
CA LEU A 175 15.45 4.93 -11.39
C LEU A 175 15.69 5.41 -9.95
N VAL A 176 16.33 6.56 -9.78
CA VAL A 176 16.57 7.17 -8.45
C VAL A 176 15.27 7.50 -7.75
N CYS A 177 14.30 8.09 -8.45
CA CYS A 177 12.98 8.38 -7.92
C CYS A 177 12.22 7.11 -7.55
N GLY A 178 12.24 6.06 -8.38
CA GLY A 178 11.61 4.78 -8.10
C GLY A 178 12.18 4.12 -6.85
N PHE A 179 13.50 4.14 -6.67
CA PHE A 179 14.14 3.63 -5.46
C PHE A 179 13.88 4.53 -4.24
N GLY A 180 13.87 5.85 -4.42
CA GLY A 180 13.48 6.83 -3.39
C GLY A 180 12.04 6.61 -2.91
N ALA A 181 11.12 6.28 -3.83
CA ALA A 181 9.76 5.91 -3.49
C ALA A 181 9.70 4.65 -2.61
N ALA A 182 10.56 3.65 -2.89
CA ALA A 182 10.66 2.44 -2.05
C ALA A 182 11.14 2.77 -0.63
N ILE A 183 12.11 3.65 -0.47
CA ILE A 183 12.60 4.10 0.84
C ILE A 183 11.48 4.82 1.60
N SER A 184 10.79 5.74 0.94
CA SER A 184 9.66 6.49 1.52
C SER A 184 8.51 5.55 1.90
N CYS A 185 8.17 4.57 1.04
CA CYS A 185 7.17 3.55 1.32
C CYS A 185 7.56 2.69 2.54
N ALA A 186 8.82 2.26 2.63
CA ALA A 186 9.34 1.53 3.79
C ALA A 186 9.23 2.35 5.09
N CYS A 187 9.49 3.67 5.04
CA CYS A 187 9.24 4.59 6.14
C CYS A 187 7.76 4.58 6.54
N PHE A 188 6.86 4.76 5.57
CA PHE A 188 5.41 4.73 5.82
C PHE A 188 4.99 3.43 6.52
N VAL A 189 5.35 2.28 5.97
CA VAL A 189 4.99 0.97 6.54
C VAL A 189 5.55 0.82 7.96
N THR A 190 6.82 1.21 8.16
CA THR A 190 7.50 1.09 9.46
C THR A 190 6.87 1.98 10.53
N PHE A 191 6.53 3.22 10.21
CA PHE A 191 5.98 4.18 11.18
C PHE A 191 4.46 4.08 11.32
N SER A 192 3.73 3.69 10.27
CA SER A 192 2.27 3.51 10.31
C SER A 192 1.83 2.54 11.40
N GLY A 193 2.54 1.43 11.58
CA GLY A 193 2.27 0.46 12.65
C GLY A 193 2.57 0.97 14.07
N ARG A 194 3.30 2.09 14.22
CA ARG A 194 3.68 2.66 15.53
C ARG A 194 2.78 3.78 15.99
N VAL A 195 2.04 4.41 15.08
CA VAL A 195 1.09 5.47 15.42
C VAL A 195 -0.18 4.86 15.98
N LYS A 196 -0.29 4.86 17.30
CA LYS A 196 -1.50 4.44 18.01
C LYS A 196 -2.48 5.62 18.05
N ALA A 197 -3.63 5.48 17.40
CA ALA A 197 -4.69 6.45 17.43
C ALA A 197 -6.02 5.70 17.70
N PRO A 198 -6.80 6.09 18.71
CA PRO A 198 -8.09 5.50 19.00
C PRO A 198 -9.12 6.04 18.00
N CYS A 199 -9.08 5.57 16.76
CA CYS A 199 -10.00 6.00 15.71
C CYS A 199 -10.29 4.85 14.74
N SER A 200 -11.43 4.94 14.04
CA SER A 200 -11.80 3.99 13.00
C SER A 200 -10.85 4.07 11.79
N ASN A 201 -10.84 3.04 10.95
CA ASN A 201 -10.00 3.01 9.75
C ASN A 201 -10.35 4.16 8.79
N GLU A 202 -11.65 4.48 8.66
CA GLU A 202 -12.14 5.58 7.83
C GLU A 202 -11.61 6.93 8.34
N GLN A 203 -11.68 7.15 9.65
CA GLN A 203 -11.20 8.37 10.30
C GLN A 203 -9.68 8.51 10.20
N ARG A 204 -8.95 7.38 10.38
CA ARG A 204 -7.51 7.31 10.17
C ARG A 204 -7.14 7.67 8.74
N GLY A 205 -7.84 7.09 7.76
CA GLY A 205 -7.66 7.38 6.34
C GLY A 205 -7.89 8.85 6.02
N MET A 206 -8.96 9.47 6.54
CA MET A 206 -9.23 10.91 6.38
C MET A 206 -8.05 11.77 6.85
N ILE A 207 -7.52 11.51 8.06
CA ILE A 207 -6.42 12.30 8.63
C ILE A 207 -5.14 12.12 7.82
N VAL A 208 -4.84 10.90 7.37
CA VAL A 208 -3.69 10.64 6.49
C VAL A 208 -3.86 11.35 5.16
N CYS A 209 -5.03 11.25 4.51
CA CYS A 209 -5.31 11.95 3.25
C CYS A 209 -5.28 13.47 3.40
N ALA A 210 -5.71 14.03 4.53
CA ALA A 210 -5.53 15.45 4.80
C ALA A 210 -4.04 15.85 4.79
N GLY A 211 -3.17 15.01 5.37
CA GLY A 211 -1.71 15.19 5.26
C GLY A 211 -1.20 15.12 3.82
N VAL A 212 -1.72 14.18 3.01
CA VAL A 212 -1.39 14.10 1.58
C VAL A 212 -1.80 15.38 0.85
N VAL A 213 -3.04 15.85 1.08
CA VAL A 213 -3.56 17.08 0.45
C VAL A 213 -2.69 18.28 0.81
N ILE A 214 -2.37 18.49 2.09
CA ILE A 214 -1.52 19.60 2.51
C ILE A 214 -0.14 19.52 1.84
N ALA A 215 0.50 18.35 1.88
CA ALA A 215 1.83 18.18 1.30
C ALA A 215 1.82 18.33 -0.24
N SER A 216 0.80 17.83 -0.92
CA SER A 216 0.69 17.96 -2.38
C SER A 216 0.51 19.39 -2.84
N HIS A 217 -0.14 20.25 -2.04
CA HIS A 217 -0.30 21.68 -2.37
C HIS A 217 1.00 22.50 -2.21
N VAL A 218 2.01 21.97 -1.51
CA VAL A 218 3.37 22.55 -1.52
C VAL A 218 4.02 22.38 -2.91
N VAL A 219 3.72 21.26 -3.58
CA VAL A 219 4.34 20.92 -4.88
C VAL A 219 3.46 21.36 -6.06
N CYS A 220 2.15 21.38 -5.86
CA CYS A 220 1.16 21.80 -6.86
C CYS A 220 0.14 22.76 -6.22
N PRO A 221 0.53 24.01 -5.90
CA PRO A 221 -0.34 24.96 -5.21
C PRO A 221 -1.57 25.34 -6.06
N ASP A 222 -1.42 25.36 -7.37
CA ASP A 222 -2.45 25.78 -8.30
C ASP A 222 -3.43 24.68 -8.69
N PHE A 223 -3.34 23.47 -8.09
CA PHE A 223 -4.15 22.32 -8.49
C PHE A 223 -5.65 22.63 -8.55
N ILE A 224 -6.20 23.30 -7.52
CA ILE A 224 -7.64 23.61 -7.45
C ILE A 224 -8.04 24.65 -8.49
N VAL A 225 -7.20 25.67 -8.70
CA VAL A 225 -7.50 26.79 -9.61
C VAL A 225 -7.10 26.50 -11.04
N SER A 226 -6.32 25.44 -11.28
CA SER A 226 -5.84 25.07 -12.62
C SER A 226 -6.95 24.64 -13.59
N GLY A 227 -8.17 24.37 -13.09
CA GLY A 227 -9.27 23.86 -13.90
C GLY A 227 -9.14 22.38 -14.29
N ALA A 228 -8.02 21.70 -13.99
CA ALA A 228 -7.74 20.34 -14.44
C ALA A 228 -8.88 19.35 -14.13
N LEU A 229 -9.53 19.48 -12.98
CA LEU A 229 -10.68 18.63 -12.63
C LEU A 229 -11.87 18.80 -13.59
N LEU A 230 -12.08 20.00 -14.11
CA LEU A 230 -13.13 20.32 -15.07
C LEU A 230 -12.72 19.94 -16.50
N ASP A 231 -11.42 19.95 -16.77
CA ASP A 231 -10.81 19.60 -18.07
C ASP A 231 -10.69 18.07 -18.29
N GLY A 232 -11.43 17.27 -17.51
CA GLY A 232 -11.52 15.83 -17.69
C GLY A 232 -10.59 15.01 -16.78
N PHE A 233 -9.87 15.61 -15.83
CA PHE A 233 -9.00 14.88 -14.89
C PHE A 233 -9.78 14.15 -13.79
N ALA A 234 -10.99 14.58 -13.45
CA ALA A 234 -11.76 14.05 -12.33
C ALA A 234 -11.93 12.50 -12.33
N PRO A 235 -12.20 11.82 -13.45
CA PRO A 235 -12.29 10.36 -13.48
C PRO A 235 -10.96 9.68 -13.10
N TYR A 236 -9.83 10.19 -13.59
CA TYR A 236 -8.50 9.65 -13.26
C TYR A 236 -8.17 9.87 -11.80
N ALA A 237 -8.42 11.06 -11.27
CA ALA A 237 -8.23 11.37 -9.86
C ALA A 237 -9.10 10.50 -8.95
N PHE A 238 -10.36 10.26 -9.35
CA PHE A 238 -11.27 9.35 -8.64
C PHE A 238 -10.71 7.92 -8.59
N VAL A 239 -10.27 7.38 -9.73
CA VAL A 239 -9.70 6.02 -9.81
C VAL A 239 -8.43 5.93 -8.95
N CYS A 240 -7.53 6.92 -9.05
CA CYS A 240 -6.31 6.96 -8.23
C CYS A 240 -6.63 7.08 -6.73
N GLY A 241 -7.61 7.89 -6.33
CA GLY A 241 -8.05 8.02 -4.94
C GLY A 241 -8.73 6.76 -4.41
N LEU A 242 -9.54 6.12 -5.26
CA LEU A 242 -10.25 4.88 -4.89
C LEU A 242 -9.29 3.70 -4.74
N PHE A 243 -8.52 3.38 -5.78
CA PHE A 243 -7.68 2.19 -5.83
C PHE A 243 -6.31 2.39 -5.16
N GLY A 244 -5.80 3.62 -5.11
CA GLY A 244 -4.51 3.93 -4.51
C GLY A 244 -4.56 4.38 -3.05
N MET A 245 -5.73 4.78 -2.54
CA MET A 245 -5.85 5.28 -1.16
C MET A 245 -6.96 4.59 -0.37
N THR A 246 -8.20 4.60 -0.88
CA THR A 246 -9.36 4.26 -0.07
C THR A 246 -9.59 2.77 0.03
N LEU A 247 -9.70 2.09 -1.10
CA LEU A 247 -10.06 0.67 -1.15
C LEU A 247 -9.04 -0.23 -0.45
N PRO A 248 -7.71 -0.08 -0.68
CA PRO A 248 -6.72 -0.89 0.01
C PRO A 248 -6.78 -0.72 1.52
N VAL A 249 -6.86 0.54 2.00
CA VAL A 249 -6.87 0.82 3.44
C VAL A 249 -8.10 0.25 4.13
N LEU A 250 -9.28 0.35 3.50
CA LEU A 250 -10.51 -0.23 4.03
C LEU A 250 -10.45 -1.76 4.05
N LEU A 251 -10.03 -2.38 2.95
CA LEU A 251 -9.93 -3.84 2.85
C LEU A 251 -8.87 -4.42 3.80
N PHE A 252 -7.72 -3.76 3.91
CA PHE A 252 -6.70 -4.15 4.89
C PHE A 252 -7.21 -3.97 6.33
N GLY A 253 -7.93 -2.89 6.59
CA GLY A 253 -8.53 -2.64 7.90
C GLY A 253 -9.53 -3.72 8.33
N LEU A 254 -10.24 -4.32 7.38
CA LEU A 254 -11.18 -5.42 7.62
C LEU A 254 -10.46 -6.78 7.74
N GLY A 255 -9.57 -7.08 6.81
CA GLY A 255 -8.99 -8.42 6.69
C GLY A 255 -7.79 -8.69 7.60
N THR A 256 -6.87 -7.70 7.78
CA THR A 256 -5.61 -7.95 8.53
C THR A 256 -5.80 -8.37 9.99
N PRO A 257 -6.82 -7.91 10.75
CA PRO A 257 -7.03 -8.35 12.12
C PRO A 257 -7.27 -9.86 12.25
N HIS A 258 -7.77 -10.51 11.21
CA HIS A 258 -8.11 -11.93 11.18
C HIS A 258 -7.00 -12.82 10.60
N LEU A 259 -5.90 -12.22 10.14
CA LEU A 259 -4.77 -12.92 9.52
C LEU A 259 -3.51 -12.78 10.36
N THR A 260 -2.58 -13.72 10.18
CA THR A 260 -1.22 -13.53 10.70
C THR A 260 -0.50 -12.44 9.89
N PRO A 261 0.44 -11.68 10.49
CA PRO A 261 1.20 -10.67 9.77
C PRO A 261 1.85 -11.20 8.48
N GLY A 262 2.39 -12.43 8.54
CA GLY A 262 2.98 -13.08 7.37
C GLY A 262 1.97 -13.34 6.26
N MET A 263 0.78 -13.85 6.58
CA MET A 263 -0.27 -14.08 5.59
C MET A 263 -0.75 -12.76 4.97
N SER A 264 -0.90 -11.72 5.78
CA SER A 264 -1.27 -10.39 5.26
C SER A 264 -0.24 -9.87 4.27
N THR A 265 1.06 -9.95 4.57
CA THR A 265 2.13 -9.51 3.67
C THR A 265 2.13 -10.29 2.35
N ILE A 266 1.95 -11.63 2.41
CA ILE A 266 1.89 -12.46 1.20
C ILE A 266 0.68 -12.06 0.34
N MET A 267 -0.49 -11.86 0.95
CA MET A 267 -1.69 -11.48 0.19
C MET A 267 -1.60 -10.07 -0.39
N THR A 268 -1.00 -9.13 0.33
CA THR A 268 -0.76 -7.77 -0.18
C THR A 268 0.18 -7.77 -1.39
N SER A 269 1.10 -8.72 -1.49
CA SER A 269 2.02 -8.84 -2.64
C SER A 269 1.32 -9.15 -3.97
N ALA A 270 0.00 -9.39 -3.96
CA ALA A 270 -0.83 -9.45 -5.17
C ALA A 270 -0.77 -8.16 -6.02
N GLU A 271 -0.34 -7.04 -5.44
CA GLU A 271 -0.09 -5.77 -6.13
C GLU A 271 0.83 -5.96 -7.35
N LEU A 272 1.93 -6.69 -7.18
CA LEU A 272 2.93 -6.85 -8.23
C LEU A 272 2.37 -7.60 -9.47
N PRO A 273 1.84 -8.83 -9.36
CA PRO A 273 1.27 -9.50 -10.52
C PRO A 273 0.04 -8.78 -11.09
N ALA A 274 -0.79 -8.16 -10.24
CA ALA A 274 -1.95 -7.40 -10.71
C ALA A 274 -1.52 -6.17 -11.53
N GLY A 275 -0.51 -5.43 -11.09
CA GLY A 275 0.01 -4.27 -11.80
C GLY A 275 0.63 -4.64 -13.16
N LEU A 276 1.40 -5.73 -13.23
CA LEU A 276 1.97 -6.20 -14.48
C LEU A 276 0.89 -6.73 -15.45
N LEU A 277 -0.10 -7.46 -14.95
CA LEU A 277 -1.23 -7.92 -15.77
C LEU A 277 -1.97 -6.74 -16.39
N LEU A 278 -2.25 -5.71 -15.60
CA LEU A 278 -2.93 -4.52 -16.09
C LEU A 278 -2.07 -3.70 -17.04
N ALA A 279 -0.77 -3.59 -16.80
CA ALA A 279 0.16 -2.96 -17.75
C ALA A 279 0.14 -3.68 -19.10
N MET A 280 0.15 -5.01 -19.10
CA MET A 280 0.08 -5.82 -20.31
C MET A 280 -1.28 -5.68 -21.02
N LEU A 281 -2.40 -5.78 -20.28
CA LEU A 281 -3.73 -5.83 -20.88
C LEU A 281 -4.28 -4.44 -21.29
N VAL A 282 -3.95 -3.40 -20.52
CA VAL A 282 -4.52 -2.05 -20.71
C VAL A 282 -3.56 -1.13 -21.44
N LEU A 283 -2.26 -1.18 -21.10
CA LEU A 283 -1.24 -0.31 -21.70
C LEU A 283 -0.52 -0.96 -22.89
N GLY A 284 -0.71 -2.27 -23.09
CA GLY A 284 -0.01 -3.02 -24.15
C GLY A 284 1.50 -3.16 -23.89
N GLU A 285 1.97 -3.00 -22.64
CA GLU A 285 3.39 -3.20 -22.34
C GLU A 285 3.79 -4.67 -22.57
N PRO A 286 4.83 -4.94 -23.41
CA PRO A 286 5.28 -6.29 -23.68
C PRO A 286 6.03 -6.86 -22.47
N ILE A 287 5.38 -7.73 -21.69
CA ILE A 287 5.98 -8.40 -20.54
C ILE A 287 6.41 -9.81 -20.95
N SER A 288 7.72 -10.08 -20.87
CA SER A 288 8.27 -11.36 -21.26
C SER A 288 8.08 -12.45 -20.20
N ALA A 289 8.19 -13.72 -20.60
CA ALA A 289 8.16 -14.84 -19.67
C ALA A 289 9.24 -14.74 -18.57
N VAL A 290 10.42 -14.17 -18.88
CA VAL A 290 11.50 -13.98 -17.91
C VAL A 290 11.12 -12.94 -16.84
N GLU A 291 10.40 -11.87 -17.20
CA GLU A 291 9.90 -10.89 -16.25
C GLU A 291 8.85 -11.53 -15.31
N TRP A 292 7.98 -12.40 -15.82
CA TRP A 292 7.06 -13.18 -14.99
C TRP A 292 7.79 -14.14 -14.03
N ILE A 293 8.88 -14.78 -14.49
CA ILE A 293 9.75 -15.58 -13.61
C ILE A 293 10.33 -14.69 -12.51
N GLY A 294 10.79 -13.47 -12.83
CA GLY A 294 11.27 -12.50 -11.86
C GLY A 294 10.22 -12.15 -10.80
N VAL A 295 8.97 -11.92 -11.22
CA VAL A 295 7.83 -11.71 -10.31
C VAL A 295 7.63 -12.91 -9.39
N ALA A 296 7.65 -14.13 -9.93
CA ALA A 296 7.51 -15.34 -9.11
C ALA A 296 8.65 -15.48 -8.09
N ILE A 297 9.89 -15.11 -8.45
CA ILE A 297 11.04 -15.11 -7.54
C ILE A 297 10.83 -14.04 -6.43
N ILE A 298 10.35 -12.84 -6.75
CA ILE A 298 10.06 -11.80 -5.76
C ILE A 298 9.01 -12.30 -4.77
N LEU A 299 7.92 -12.89 -5.27
CA LEU A 299 6.85 -13.44 -4.43
C LEU A 299 7.36 -14.58 -3.54
N ALA A 300 8.23 -15.45 -4.06
CA ALA A 300 8.90 -16.47 -3.27
C ALA A 300 9.76 -15.85 -2.15
N GLY A 301 10.52 -14.79 -2.44
CA GLY A 301 11.27 -14.03 -1.45
C GLY A 301 10.38 -13.46 -0.34
N VAL A 302 9.25 -12.86 -0.70
CA VAL A 302 8.26 -12.37 0.27
C VAL A 302 7.74 -13.50 1.15
N CYS A 303 7.43 -14.67 0.57
CA CYS A 303 7.01 -15.85 1.35
C CYS A 303 8.10 -16.32 2.31
N ILE A 304 9.37 -16.39 1.87
CA ILE A 304 10.52 -16.79 2.69
C ILE A 304 10.69 -15.84 3.88
N ALA A 305 10.50 -14.52 3.68
CA ALA A 305 10.60 -13.53 4.76
C ALA A 305 9.60 -13.82 5.91
N GLN A 306 8.46 -14.44 5.60
CA GLN A 306 7.42 -14.74 6.58
C GLN A 306 7.63 -16.10 7.27
N VAL A 307 8.48 -16.96 6.74
CA VAL A 307 8.81 -18.24 7.36
C VAL A 307 9.81 -18.01 8.49
N ARG A 308 9.39 -18.24 9.72
CA ARG A 308 10.30 -18.26 10.87
C ARG A 308 11.09 -19.58 10.85
N LEU A 309 12.29 -19.54 10.33
CA LEU A 309 13.25 -20.62 10.47
C LEU A 309 13.74 -20.64 11.94
N GLY A 310 13.11 -21.45 12.77
CA GLY A 310 13.51 -21.69 14.15
C GLY A 310 12.68 -20.95 15.22
N LYS A 311 11.96 -21.76 16.01
CA LYS A 311 11.07 -21.52 17.15
C LYS A 311 9.63 -21.12 16.81
N ARG A 312 8.72 -22.06 17.05
CA ARG A 312 7.28 -21.80 17.19
C ARG A 312 7.07 -20.74 18.28
N SER A 313 6.71 -19.53 17.90
CA SER A 313 6.13 -18.58 18.83
C SER A 313 4.65 -18.97 18.99
N THR A 314 4.34 -19.55 20.13
CA THR A 314 2.98 -19.70 20.64
C THR A 314 2.48 -18.35 21.13
N THR A 315 2.24 -17.41 20.23
CA THR A 315 1.44 -16.24 20.58
C THR A 315 0.01 -16.60 20.22
N PRO A 316 -0.88 -16.75 21.23
CA PRO A 316 -2.29 -16.99 20.95
C PRO A 316 -2.87 -15.82 20.16
N PRO A 317 -3.89 -16.05 19.32
CA PRO A 317 -4.62 -14.97 18.69
C PRO A 317 -5.19 -14.06 19.78
N LEU A 318 -5.10 -12.74 19.57
CA LEU A 318 -5.66 -11.76 20.47
C LEU A 318 -7.16 -12.07 20.68
N PRO A 319 -7.66 -12.01 21.93
CA PRO A 319 -9.08 -12.18 22.17
C PRO A 319 -9.84 -11.11 21.38
N ILE A 320 -10.88 -11.55 20.72
CA ILE A 320 -11.84 -10.70 20.00
C ILE A 320 -12.77 -10.15 21.08
N ASP A 321 -12.55 -8.89 21.47
CA ASP A 321 -13.51 -8.08 22.23
C ASP A 321 -14.33 -7.23 21.26
#